data_aa33a65df2ef0fe34c6ee2e3946eaf30
#
_entry.id   aa33a65df2ef0fe34c6ee2e3946eaf30
#
_cell.length_a   1.000
_cell.length_b   1.000
_cell.length_c   1.000
_cell.angle_alpha   90.00
_cell.angle_beta   90.00
_cell.angle_gamma   90.00
#
_symmetry.space_group_name_H-M   'P 1'
#
loop_
_entity.id
_entity.type
_entity.pdbx_description
1 polymer ?
#
loop_
_entity_poly.entity_id
_entity_poly.type
_entity_poly.pdbx_seq_one_letter_code
_entity_poly.pdbx_strand_id
1 'polypeptide(L)'
;GMYIAATDARGLHHLVKEIVDNSVDEALAGYCDTITVTINEDGSCSVMDNGRGIPTGIHEKEGVSTVEVVMTKPNAGGKFGGGGYMVSSGLHGVGLKAVNALSETASVDVYQKGKHFRQEYDRGVPRSRLQTLEDSTLTGTRITFKPDAEIFETTEFNYDTIRSTLRDFAFLNKGLKIILEDKRAGREARDELQYNGGIVEYVEYLNKNKETISDVLYFEEKFDAVTVEVAMQYNDGYNENVIAFANNVNTKEGGTHIDGFKFALSKLINDAGKKLNLVKDDDKLSGEDVREGLTA
;
A
#
# COMPACT_ATOMS: atom_id res chain seq x y z
N GLY A 1 -11.76 -15.16 4.33
CA GLY A 1 -10.38 -15.62 4.28
C GLY A 1 -9.56 -15.14 3.10
N MET A 2 -10.11 -15.00 1.90
CA MET A 2 -9.33 -14.65 0.72
C MET A 2 -8.98 -13.14 0.64
N TYR A 3 -9.84 -12.28 1.17
CA TYR A 3 -9.70 -10.82 1.02
C TYR A 3 -9.24 -10.13 2.31
N ILE A 4 -9.81 -10.54 3.44
CA ILE A 4 -9.39 -10.10 4.78
C ILE A 4 -9.09 -11.37 5.57
N ALA A 5 -7.83 -11.64 5.79
CA ALA A 5 -7.35 -12.95 6.26
C ALA A 5 -7.76 -13.29 7.70
N ALA A 6 -8.17 -12.29 8.51
CA ALA A 6 -8.47 -12.46 9.92
C ALA A 6 -9.46 -11.41 10.41
N THR A 7 -10.09 -11.66 11.57
CA THR A 7 -10.93 -10.70 12.30
C THR A 7 -10.25 -10.12 13.53
N ASP A 8 -8.96 -10.41 13.70
CA ASP A 8 -8.10 -9.82 14.72
C ASP A 8 -7.56 -8.43 14.28
N ALA A 9 -6.62 -7.87 15.06
CA ALA A 9 -5.99 -6.58 14.76
C ALA A 9 -5.33 -6.53 13.37
N ARG A 10 -4.85 -7.65 12.82
CA ARG A 10 -4.25 -7.71 11.48
C ARG A 10 -5.30 -7.45 10.40
N GLY A 11 -6.45 -8.12 10.50
CA GLY A 11 -7.58 -7.90 9.60
C GLY A 11 -8.12 -6.48 9.69
N LEU A 12 -8.20 -5.92 10.90
CA LEU A 12 -8.62 -4.54 11.11
C LEU A 12 -7.72 -3.54 10.35
N HIS A 13 -6.38 -3.64 10.52
CA HIS A 13 -5.44 -2.75 9.85
C HIS A 13 -5.37 -2.99 8.34
N HIS A 14 -5.72 -4.19 7.88
CA HIS A 14 -5.82 -4.51 6.46
C HIS A 14 -6.92 -3.70 5.76
N LEU A 15 -8.02 -3.35 6.46
CA LEU A 15 -9.06 -2.46 5.91
C LEU A 15 -8.50 -1.09 5.52
N VAL A 16 -7.63 -0.51 6.36
CA VAL A 16 -6.95 0.76 6.06
C VAL A 16 -6.08 0.61 4.81
N LYS A 17 -5.31 -0.49 4.75
CA LYS A 17 -4.44 -0.78 3.61
C LYS A 17 -5.23 -0.86 2.30
N GLU A 18 -6.38 -1.54 2.27
CA GLU A 18 -7.22 -1.69 1.07
C GLU A 18 -7.71 -0.35 0.50
N ILE A 19 -7.98 0.63 1.37
CA ILE A 19 -8.37 1.96 0.90
C ILE A 19 -7.16 2.73 0.40
N VAL A 20 -6.04 2.66 1.13
CA VAL A 20 -4.78 3.32 0.73
C VAL A 20 -4.27 2.78 -0.60
N ASP A 21 -4.36 1.47 -0.85
CA ASP A 21 -4.00 0.86 -2.14
C ASP A 21 -4.74 1.51 -3.33
N ASN A 22 -6.02 1.86 -3.16
CA ASN A 22 -6.78 2.55 -4.22
C ASN A 22 -6.27 3.99 -4.45
N SER A 23 -5.91 4.69 -3.39
CA SER A 23 -5.34 6.05 -3.48
C SER A 23 -3.93 6.02 -4.07
N VAL A 24 -3.13 5.00 -3.77
CA VAL A 24 -1.82 4.75 -4.37
C VAL A 24 -1.94 4.44 -5.87
N ASP A 25 -2.94 3.66 -6.29
CA ASP A 25 -3.20 3.42 -7.71
C ASP A 25 -3.51 4.73 -8.45
N GLU A 26 -4.21 5.65 -7.83
CA GLU A 26 -4.48 7.00 -8.37
C GLU A 26 -3.18 7.83 -8.47
N ALA A 27 -2.27 7.66 -7.50
CA ALA A 27 -0.94 8.28 -7.54
C ALA A 27 -0.06 7.69 -8.64
N LEU A 28 -0.04 6.37 -8.80
CA LEU A 28 0.68 5.68 -9.88
C LEU A 28 0.16 6.08 -11.28
N ALA A 29 -1.12 6.40 -11.38
CA ALA A 29 -1.71 6.93 -12.60
C ALA A 29 -1.38 8.43 -12.83
N GLY A 30 -0.68 9.09 -11.90
CA GLY A 30 -0.22 10.47 -12.00
C GLY A 30 -1.25 11.53 -11.60
N TYR A 31 -2.32 11.14 -10.92
CA TYR A 31 -3.41 12.07 -10.57
C TYR A 31 -3.51 12.41 -9.08
N CYS A 32 -2.71 11.75 -8.23
CA CYS A 32 -2.68 11.99 -6.79
C CYS A 32 -1.25 12.18 -6.32
N ASP A 33 -1.00 13.18 -5.48
CA ASP A 33 0.31 13.42 -4.86
C ASP A 33 0.25 13.42 -3.33
N THR A 34 -0.96 13.43 -2.76
CA THR A 34 -1.15 13.52 -1.31
C THR A 34 -2.28 12.62 -0.85
N ILE A 35 -1.98 11.76 0.14
CA ILE A 35 -2.94 10.88 0.82
C ILE A 35 -2.94 11.24 2.30
N THR A 36 -4.11 11.43 2.90
CA THR A 36 -4.26 11.67 4.34
C THR A 36 -5.05 10.54 4.97
N VAL A 37 -4.46 9.89 5.97
CA VAL A 37 -5.11 8.86 6.79
C VAL A 37 -5.35 9.44 8.17
N THR A 38 -6.59 9.38 8.66
CA THR A 38 -6.97 9.95 9.95
C THR A 38 -7.66 8.89 10.80
N ILE A 39 -7.16 8.64 11.99
CA ILE A 39 -7.88 7.93 13.04
C ILE A 39 -8.72 8.98 13.78
N ASN A 40 -10.04 8.89 13.64
CA ASN A 40 -10.97 9.89 14.16
C ASN A 40 -11.26 9.69 15.66
N GLU A 41 -11.78 10.72 16.32
CA GLU A 41 -12.14 10.70 17.74
C GLU A 41 -13.15 9.60 18.10
N ASP A 42 -14.07 9.31 17.20
CA ASP A 42 -15.11 8.30 17.37
C ASP A 42 -14.66 6.84 17.10
N GLY A 43 -13.36 6.65 16.83
CA GLY A 43 -12.76 5.37 16.52
C GLY A 43 -12.94 4.92 15.05
N SER A 44 -13.53 5.75 14.19
CA SER A 44 -13.53 5.51 12.75
C SER A 44 -12.16 5.85 12.14
N CYS A 45 -11.93 5.39 10.91
CA CYS A 45 -10.76 5.77 10.13
C CYS A 45 -11.17 6.38 8.79
N SER A 46 -10.52 7.46 8.40
CA SER A 46 -10.73 8.13 7.12
C SER A 46 -9.46 8.08 6.28
N VAL A 47 -9.60 7.83 4.98
CA VAL A 47 -8.53 7.97 3.99
C VAL A 47 -9.00 8.92 2.91
N MET A 48 -8.26 10.00 2.70
CA MET A 48 -8.53 11.02 1.68
C MET A 48 -7.36 11.09 0.71
N ASP A 49 -7.63 11.00 -0.58
CA ASP A 49 -6.69 11.35 -1.64
C ASP A 49 -7.10 12.66 -2.35
N ASN A 50 -6.17 13.27 -3.07
CA ASN A 50 -6.43 14.44 -3.90
C ASN A 50 -6.46 14.12 -5.40
N GLY A 51 -6.83 12.89 -5.74
CA GLY A 51 -6.94 12.42 -7.11
C GLY A 51 -8.16 12.95 -7.87
N ARG A 52 -8.57 12.22 -8.91
CA ARG A 52 -9.72 12.62 -9.78
C ARG A 52 -11.09 12.46 -9.12
N GLY A 53 -11.17 11.65 -8.07
CA GLY A 53 -12.44 11.22 -7.48
C GLY A 53 -13.09 10.06 -8.23
N ILE A 54 -13.80 9.19 -7.52
CA ILE A 54 -14.60 8.12 -8.10
C ILE A 54 -15.67 8.73 -9.01
N PRO A 55 -15.90 8.21 -10.24
CA PRO A 55 -16.95 8.72 -11.11
C PRO A 55 -18.33 8.71 -10.45
N THR A 56 -19.08 9.83 -10.53
CA THR A 56 -20.36 10.00 -9.85
C THR A 56 -21.58 9.77 -10.77
N GLY A 57 -21.34 9.52 -12.07
CA GLY A 57 -22.39 9.21 -13.03
C GLY A 57 -23.13 7.90 -12.76
N ILE A 58 -24.26 7.71 -13.40
CA ILE A 58 -25.01 6.46 -13.34
C ILE A 58 -24.26 5.39 -14.13
N HIS A 59 -24.10 4.22 -13.53
CA HIS A 59 -23.51 3.05 -14.15
C HIS A 59 -24.55 2.40 -15.08
N GLU A 60 -24.25 2.33 -16.39
CA GLU A 60 -25.22 1.93 -17.42
C GLU A 60 -25.87 0.57 -17.18
N LYS A 61 -25.09 -0.42 -16.70
CA LYS A 61 -25.60 -1.78 -16.45
C LYS A 61 -26.35 -1.93 -15.14
N GLU A 62 -25.97 -1.16 -14.11
CA GLU A 62 -26.49 -1.35 -12.75
C GLU A 62 -27.62 -0.36 -12.40
N GLY A 63 -27.77 0.74 -13.15
CA GLY A 63 -28.81 1.74 -12.95
C GLY A 63 -28.66 2.58 -11.67
N VAL A 64 -27.54 2.44 -10.96
CA VAL A 64 -27.18 3.21 -9.76
C VAL A 64 -25.89 4.01 -9.98
N SER A 65 -25.50 4.85 -9.05
CA SER A 65 -24.25 5.63 -9.19
C SER A 65 -23.03 4.70 -9.28
N THR A 66 -22.02 5.11 -10.04
CA THR A 66 -20.73 4.36 -10.09
C THR A 66 -20.10 4.25 -8.71
N VAL A 67 -20.26 5.25 -7.83
CA VAL A 67 -19.84 5.20 -6.42
C VAL A 67 -20.48 4.01 -5.71
N GLU A 68 -21.80 3.84 -5.83
CA GLU A 68 -22.51 2.71 -5.21
C GLU A 68 -22.04 1.37 -5.76
N VAL A 69 -21.84 1.28 -7.07
CA VAL A 69 -21.30 0.06 -7.70
C VAL A 69 -19.92 -0.29 -7.17
N VAL A 70 -19.02 0.70 -7.07
CA VAL A 70 -17.67 0.53 -6.53
C VAL A 70 -17.69 0.07 -5.08
N MET A 71 -18.64 0.53 -4.28
CA MET A 71 -18.75 0.21 -2.85
C MET A 71 -19.48 -1.09 -2.56
N THR A 72 -20.30 -1.62 -3.48
CA THR A 72 -21.21 -2.74 -3.19
C THR A 72 -21.08 -3.95 -4.13
N LYS A 73 -20.66 -3.75 -5.39
CA LYS A 73 -20.65 -4.83 -6.39
C LYS A 73 -19.25 -5.43 -6.58
N PRO A 74 -19.06 -6.75 -6.40
CA PRO A 74 -17.79 -7.42 -6.67
C PRO A 74 -17.36 -7.22 -8.14
N ASN A 75 -16.04 -7.18 -8.38
CA ASN A 75 -15.44 -7.06 -9.71
C ASN A 75 -15.89 -5.85 -10.53
N ALA A 76 -16.37 -4.80 -9.88
CA ALA A 76 -16.73 -3.54 -10.50
C ALA A 76 -15.75 -2.45 -10.07
N GLY A 77 -15.32 -1.62 -10.99
CA GLY A 77 -14.39 -0.49 -10.78
C GLY A 77 -13.65 -0.12 -12.05
N GLY A 78 -13.02 1.03 -12.08
CA GLY A 78 -12.29 1.57 -13.24
C GLY A 78 -11.13 0.71 -13.73
N LYS A 79 -10.68 -0.25 -12.94
CA LYS A 79 -9.61 -1.20 -13.27
C LYS A 79 -10.05 -2.30 -14.27
N PHE A 80 -11.35 -2.52 -14.43
CA PHE A 80 -11.92 -3.55 -15.31
C PHE A 80 -12.52 -3.01 -16.60
N GLY A 81 -12.49 -1.70 -16.84
CA GLY A 81 -13.11 -1.03 -17.97
C GLY A 81 -12.16 -0.53 -19.07
N GLY A 82 -10.91 -0.98 -19.13
CA GLY A 82 -9.99 -0.72 -20.25
C GLY A 82 -9.46 0.72 -20.35
N GLY A 83 -9.50 1.52 -19.31
CA GLY A 83 -9.05 2.90 -19.38
C GLY A 83 -8.31 3.38 -18.15
N GLY A 84 -6.98 3.48 -18.17
CA GLY A 84 -6.27 4.41 -17.34
C GLY A 84 -5.34 3.87 -16.28
N TYR A 85 -5.33 2.58 -15.94
CA TYR A 85 -4.35 2.02 -15.01
C TYR A 85 -3.46 1.01 -15.71
N MET A 86 -2.21 1.39 -16.00
CA MET A 86 -1.21 0.47 -16.59
C MET A 86 -0.63 -0.47 -15.53
N VAL A 87 -0.61 -0.04 -14.27
CA VAL A 87 -0.15 -0.81 -13.09
C VAL A 87 -1.17 -0.58 -11.98
N SER A 88 -1.55 -1.61 -11.25
CA SER A 88 -2.47 -1.53 -10.12
C SER A 88 -2.04 -2.48 -9.01
N SER A 89 -2.02 -2.02 -7.76
CA SER A 89 -1.81 -2.83 -6.57
C SER A 89 -3.04 -3.67 -6.21
N GLY A 90 -4.23 -3.15 -6.50
CA GLY A 90 -5.51 -3.82 -6.23
C GLY A 90 -5.86 -4.88 -7.27
N LEU A 91 -5.54 -6.15 -7.00
CA LEU A 91 -5.72 -7.27 -7.94
C LEU A 91 -7.17 -7.79 -8.05
N HIS A 92 -8.01 -7.62 -7.03
CA HIS A 92 -9.27 -8.36 -6.92
C HIS A 92 -10.54 -7.51 -7.09
N GLY A 93 -10.45 -6.18 -7.08
CA GLY A 93 -11.61 -5.26 -7.21
C GLY A 93 -12.67 -5.43 -6.13
N VAL A 94 -12.29 -5.92 -4.95
CA VAL A 94 -13.18 -6.22 -3.82
C VAL A 94 -12.82 -5.47 -2.54
N GLY A 95 -11.68 -4.80 -2.46
CA GLY A 95 -11.17 -4.16 -1.25
C GLY A 95 -12.18 -3.20 -0.60
N LEU A 96 -12.68 -2.20 -1.34
CA LEU A 96 -13.67 -1.25 -0.82
C LEU A 96 -14.98 -1.94 -0.40
N LYS A 97 -15.39 -2.99 -1.11
CA LYS A 97 -16.60 -3.76 -0.77
C LYS A 97 -16.42 -4.51 0.53
N ALA A 98 -15.23 -5.09 0.74
CA ALA A 98 -14.90 -5.76 2.00
C ALA A 98 -14.87 -4.74 3.15
N VAL A 99 -14.23 -3.59 2.97
CA VAL A 99 -14.25 -2.50 3.97
C VAL A 99 -15.69 -2.11 4.32
N ASN A 100 -16.53 -1.86 3.30
CA ASN A 100 -17.92 -1.47 3.49
C ASN A 100 -18.73 -2.55 4.23
N ALA A 101 -18.63 -3.80 3.81
CA ALA A 101 -19.36 -4.91 4.40
C ALA A 101 -18.92 -5.25 5.84
N LEU A 102 -17.67 -4.98 6.19
CA LEU A 102 -17.09 -5.27 7.51
C LEU A 102 -17.11 -4.05 8.46
N SER A 103 -17.80 -3.00 8.05
CA SER A 103 -17.97 -1.78 8.84
C SER A 103 -19.39 -1.62 9.34
N GLU A 104 -19.53 -1.21 10.60
CA GLU A 104 -20.81 -0.79 11.16
C GLU A 104 -21.41 0.34 10.32
N THR A 105 -20.58 1.34 10.01
CA THR A 105 -20.94 2.45 9.12
C THR A 105 -19.78 2.77 8.18
N ALA A 106 -20.10 3.17 6.96
CA ALA A 106 -19.13 3.72 6.02
C ALA A 106 -19.73 4.91 5.26
N SER A 107 -18.87 5.80 4.80
CA SER A 107 -19.25 6.90 3.92
C SER A 107 -18.20 7.13 2.86
N VAL A 108 -18.65 7.57 1.69
CA VAL A 108 -17.81 8.01 0.58
C VAL A 108 -18.14 9.47 0.29
N ASP A 109 -17.12 10.31 0.37
CA ASP A 109 -17.17 11.69 -0.09
C ASP A 109 -16.34 11.77 -1.38
N VAL A 110 -16.93 12.27 -2.45
CA VAL A 110 -16.25 12.47 -3.74
C VAL A 110 -16.26 13.95 -4.07
N TYR A 111 -15.09 14.46 -4.38
CA TYR A 111 -14.87 15.86 -4.76
C TYR A 111 -14.44 15.89 -6.21
N GLN A 112 -15.31 16.36 -7.09
CA GLN A 112 -14.99 16.51 -8.51
C GLN A 112 -15.91 17.51 -9.21
N LYS A 113 -15.43 18.10 -10.30
CA LYS A 113 -16.22 19.05 -11.13
C LYS A 113 -16.85 20.20 -10.33
N GLY A 114 -16.14 20.68 -9.30
CA GLY A 114 -16.59 21.78 -8.45
C GLY A 114 -17.69 21.44 -7.45
N LYS A 115 -17.97 20.17 -7.22
CA LYS A 115 -19.04 19.67 -6.34
C LYS A 115 -18.51 18.65 -5.33
N HIS A 116 -19.19 18.61 -4.18
CA HIS A 116 -19.06 17.54 -3.18
C HIS A 116 -20.25 16.59 -3.30
N PHE A 117 -19.95 15.30 -3.41
CA PHE A 117 -20.94 14.21 -3.45
C PHE A 117 -20.72 13.32 -2.24
N ARG A 118 -21.80 12.77 -1.66
CA ARG A 118 -21.72 11.88 -0.50
C ARG A 118 -22.73 10.75 -0.60
N GLN A 119 -22.30 9.54 -0.19
CA GLN A 119 -23.17 8.40 0.04
C GLN A 119 -22.74 7.68 1.32
N GLU A 120 -23.73 7.23 2.10
CA GLU A 120 -23.54 6.56 3.37
C GLU A 120 -24.07 5.13 3.32
N TYR A 121 -23.46 4.26 4.15
CA TYR A 121 -23.72 2.82 4.18
C TYR A 121 -23.79 2.33 5.62
N ASP A 122 -24.65 1.35 5.86
CA ASP A 122 -24.72 0.55 7.09
C ASP A 122 -24.43 -0.91 6.75
N ARG A 123 -23.36 -1.49 7.30
CA ARG A 123 -22.95 -2.88 7.07
C ARG A 123 -23.04 -3.28 5.60
N GLY A 124 -22.49 -2.45 4.73
CA GLY A 124 -22.46 -2.66 3.27
C GLY A 124 -23.72 -2.25 2.51
N VAL A 125 -24.80 -1.86 3.19
CA VAL A 125 -26.08 -1.48 2.56
C VAL A 125 -26.18 0.05 2.43
N PRO A 126 -26.45 0.60 1.24
CA PRO A 126 -26.64 2.04 1.07
C PRO A 126 -27.82 2.56 1.91
N ARG A 127 -27.62 3.63 2.68
CA ARG A 127 -28.69 4.34 3.38
C ARG A 127 -29.55 5.18 2.45
N SER A 128 -28.92 5.72 1.41
CA SER A 128 -29.54 6.61 0.43
C SER A 128 -28.84 6.47 -0.91
N ARG A 129 -29.39 7.11 -1.94
CA ARG A 129 -28.68 7.34 -3.20
C ARG A 129 -27.55 8.35 -2.99
N LEU A 130 -26.60 8.38 -3.93
CA LEU A 130 -25.55 9.40 -3.96
C LEU A 130 -26.18 10.80 -3.97
N GLN A 131 -25.81 11.62 -3.00
CA GLN A 131 -26.30 12.99 -2.83
C GLN A 131 -25.26 13.97 -3.36
N THR A 132 -25.73 15.05 -4.00
CA THR A 132 -24.90 16.21 -4.30
C THR A 132 -25.10 17.21 -3.15
N LEU A 133 -24.00 17.59 -2.52
CA LEU A 133 -23.97 18.56 -1.43
C LEU A 133 -23.58 19.96 -1.96
N GLU A 134 -22.68 20.63 -1.23
CA GLU A 134 -22.20 21.98 -1.56
C GLU A 134 -21.19 22.01 -2.72
N ASP A 135 -20.89 23.21 -3.19
CA ASP A 135 -19.76 23.45 -4.10
C ASP A 135 -18.43 23.24 -3.36
N SER A 136 -17.44 22.71 -4.05
CA SER A 136 -16.13 22.44 -3.47
C SER A 136 -15.01 22.69 -4.49
N THR A 137 -13.91 23.26 -4.02
CA THR A 137 -12.67 23.40 -4.79
C THR A 137 -11.76 22.20 -4.67
N LEU A 138 -12.08 21.25 -3.78
CA LEU A 138 -11.30 20.03 -3.60
C LEU A 138 -11.49 19.07 -4.78
N THR A 139 -10.52 18.19 -4.96
CA THR A 139 -10.61 17.01 -5.82
C THR A 139 -10.21 15.78 -5.03
N GLY A 140 -10.75 14.62 -5.40
CA GLY A 140 -10.36 13.34 -4.81
C GLY A 140 -11.52 12.57 -4.19
N THR A 141 -11.15 11.54 -3.43
CA THR A 141 -12.09 10.67 -2.72
C THR A 141 -11.70 10.56 -1.25
N ARG A 142 -12.69 10.68 -0.36
CA ARG A 142 -12.55 10.32 1.05
C ARG A 142 -13.43 9.13 1.36
N ILE A 143 -12.84 8.08 1.90
CA ILE A 143 -13.56 6.95 2.48
C ILE A 143 -13.42 7.04 3.99
N THR A 144 -14.54 7.06 4.70
CA THR A 144 -14.58 6.96 6.18
C THR A 144 -15.31 5.70 6.55
N PHE A 145 -14.76 4.91 7.46
CA PHE A 145 -15.37 3.67 7.92
C PHE A 145 -15.18 3.46 9.42
N LYS A 146 -16.20 2.90 10.06
CA LYS A 146 -16.15 2.47 11.46
C LYS A 146 -16.23 0.96 11.49
N PRO A 147 -15.18 0.24 11.95
CA PRO A 147 -15.18 -1.22 11.99
C PRO A 147 -16.33 -1.76 12.81
N ASP A 148 -16.93 -2.88 12.37
CA ASP A 148 -18.03 -3.51 13.07
C ASP A 148 -17.51 -4.35 14.24
N ALA A 149 -17.87 -3.97 15.46
CA ALA A 149 -17.51 -4.66 16.70
C ALA A 149 -18.18 -6.05 16.84
N GLU A 150 -19.21 -6.35 16.05
CA GLU A 150 -19.80 -7.70 16.00
C GLU A 150 -18.93 -8.66 15.15
N ILE A 151 -18.02 -8.14 14.32
CA ILE A 151 -17.17 -8.91 13.40
C ILE A 151 -15.73 -9.00 13.92
N PHE A 152 -15.17 -7.84 14.33
CA PHE A 152 -13.77 -7.75 14.75
C PHE A 152 -13.61 -8.00 16.25
N GLU A 153 -12.57 -8.75 16.60
CA GLU A 153 -12.16 -8.97 18.00
C GLU A 153 -11.74 -7.67 18.70
N THR A 154 -11.21 -6.73 17.91
CA THR A 154 -10.88 -5.37 18.33
C THR A 154 -11.19 -4.38 17.21
N THR A 155 -11.72 -3.22 17.57
CA THR A 155 -11.93 -2.09 16.66
C THR A 155 -10.95 -0.95 16.91
N GLU A 156 -9.94 -1.18 17.77
CA GLU A 156 -8.96 -0.17 18.14
C GLU A 156 -7.78 -0.16 17.17
N PHE A 157 -7.65 0.91 16.42
CA PHE A 157 -6.52 1.12 15.51
C PHE A 157 -5.22 1.38 16.27
N ASN A 158 -4.15 0.70 15.86
CA ASN A 158 -2.80 0.95 16.34
C ASN A 158 -2.08 1.92 15.39
N TYR A 159 -1.73 3.09 15.92
CA TYR A 159 -1.08 4.16 15.16
C TYR A 159 0.25 3.72 14.54
N ASP A 160 1.11 3.04 15.32
CA ASP A 160 2.43 2.61 14.86
C ASP A 160 2.35 1.54 13.77
N THR A 161 1.37 0.64 13.84
CA THR A 161 1.11 -0.35 12.80
C THR A 161 0.69 0.31 11.49
N ILE A 162 -0.23 1.27 11.54
CA ILE A 162 -0.64 2.04 10.35
C ILE A 162 0.55 2.84 9.82
N ARG A 163 1.29 3.56 10.69
CA ARG A 163 2.46 4.34 10.31
C ARG A 163 3.51 3.50 9.59
N SER A 164 3.77 2.29 10.08
CA SER A 164 4.72 1.37 9.42
C SER A 164 4.27 0.99 8.01
N THR A 165 2.99 0.64 7.85
CA THR A 165 2.43 0.31 6.53
C THR A 165 2.47 1.50 5.57
N LEU A 166 2.11 2.69 6.04
CA LEU A 166 2.13 3.92 5.23
C LEU A 166 3.55 4.33 4.84
N ARG A 167 4.53 4.05 5.69
CA ARG A 167 5.95 4.29 5.38
C ARG A 167 6.42 3.41 4.21
N ASP A 168 6.04 2.15 4.17
CA ASP A 168 6.35 1.27 3.05
C ASP A 168 5.79 1.84 1.75
N PHE A 169 4.53 2.29 1.74
CA PHE A 169 3.94 2.95 0.57
C PHE A 169 4.68 4.23 0.17
N ALA A 170 5.10 5.06 1.13
CA ALA A 170 5.81 6.30 0.84
C ALA A 170 7.20 6.05 0.23
N PHE A 171 7.92 5.01 0.68
CA PHE A 171 9.20 4.62 0.08
C PHE A 171 9.05 4.03 -1.33
N LEU A 172 8.01 3.22 -1.56
CA LEU A 172 7.76 2.60 -2.85
C LEU A 172 7.26 3.59 -3.92
N ASN A 173 6.69 4.71 -3.50
CA ASN A 173 6.10 5.71 -4.40
C ASN A 173 6.81 7.05 -4.23
N LYS A 174 7.94 7.23 -4.94
CA LYS A 174 8.79 8.42 -4.88
C LYS A 174 7.98 9.71 -4.99
N GLY A 175 8.12 10.61 -4.01
CA GLY A 175 7.48 11.92 -4.01
C GLY A 175 6.02 11.92 -3.52
N LEU A 176 5.37 10.77 -3.35
CA LEU A 176 4.03 10.69 -2.77
C LEU A 176 4.09 11.11 -1.30
N LYS A 177 3.27 12.10 -0.94
CA LYS A 177 3.10 12.55 0.44
C LYS A 177 1.99 11.77 1.11
N ILE A 178 2.29 11.13 2.24
CA ILE A 178 1.29 10.46 3.06
C ILE A 178 1.29 11.08 4.46
N ILE A 179 0.14 11.57 4.88
CA ILE A 179 -0.07 12.18 6.19
C ILE A 179 -0.88 11.19 7.04
N LEU A 180 -0.38 10.88 8.23
CA LEU A 180 -1.11 10.11 9.23
C LEU A 180 -1.45 11.01 10.41
N GLU A 181 -2.73 11.06 10.78
CA GLU A 181 -3.22 11.81 11.92
C GLU A 181 -3.97 10.89 12.89
N ASP A 182 -3.69 11.02 14.18
CA ASP A 182 -4.52 10.45 15.24
C ASP A 182 -5.22 11.61 15.97
N LYS A 183 -6.55 11.61 15.96
CA LYS A 183 -7.37 12.65 16.61
C LYS A 183 -8.04 12.15 17.89
N ARG A 184 -7.74 10.92 18.31
CA ARG A 184 -8.29 10.38 19.56
C ARG A 184 -7.75 11.14 20.76
N ALA A 185 -8.65 11.50 21.68
CA ALA A 185 -8.31 12.27 22.88
C ALA A 185 -7.19 11.58 23.69
N GLY A 186 -6.13 12.33 24.00
CA GLY A 186 -4.95 11.84 24.72
C GLY A 186 -3.98 10.96 23.93
N ARG A 187 -4.19 10.86 22.62
CA ARG A 187 -3.33 10.11 21.68
C ARG A 187 -2.99 10.91 20.43
N GLU A 188 -3.22 12.20 20.45
CA GLU A 188 -3.06 13.08 19.31
C GLU A 188 -1.63 12.98 18.75
N ALA A 189 -1.52 12.64 17.48
CA ALA A 189 -0.25 12.48 16.78
C ALA A 189 -0.40 12.83 15.31
N ARG A 190 0.70 13.25 14.68
CA ARG A 190 0.77 13.51 13.26
C ARG A 190 2.15 13.18 12.73
N ASP A 191 2.18 12.37 11.68
CA ASP A 191 3.38 12.08 10.89
C ASP A 191 3.14 12.51 9.42
N GLU A 192 4.18 13.01 8.80
CA GLU A 192 4.22 13.28 7.36
C GLU A 192 5.35 12.45 6.75
N LEU A 193 4.98 11.55 5.86
CA LEU A 193 5.86 10.58 5.23
C LEU A 193 5.98 10.93 3.75
N GLN A 194 7.19 11.29 3.31
CA GLN A 194 7.48 11.59 1.92
C GLN A 194 8.96 11.31 1.66
N TYR A 195 9.24 10.44 0.69
CA TYR A 195 10.59 10.03 0.35
C TYR A 195 10.80 10.16 -1.16
N ASN A 196 11.95 10.73 -1.54
CA ASN A 196 12.28 10.95 -2.95
C ASN A 196 13.31 9.95 -3.48
N GLY A 197 14.03 9.28 -2.58
CA GLY A 197 15.06 8.30 -2.92
C GLY A 197 14.52 6.89 -3.22
N GLY A 198 13.23 6.65 -2.99
CA GLY A 198 12.61 5.35 -3.27
C GLY A 198 13.20 4.22 -2.44
N ILE A 199 13.40 3.04 -3.05
CA ILE A 199 13.92 1.87 -2.34
C ILE A 199 15.39 2.02 -1.90
N VAL A 200 16.16 2.91 -2.50
CA VAL A 200 17.51 3.26 -2.00
C VAL A 200 17.41 3.87 -0.61
N GLU A 201 16.59 4.91 -0.47
CA GLU A 201 16.34 5.57 0.81
C GLU A 201 15.68 4.61 1.83
N TYR A 202 14.89 3.64 1.34
CA TYR A 202 14.31 2.62 2.20
C TYR A 202 15.38 1.69 2.80
N VAL A 203 16.34 1.24 2.00
CA VAL A 203 17.48 0.44 2.49
C VAL A 203 18.32 1.22 3.50
N GLU A 204 18.62 2.49 3.23
CA GLU A 204 19.31 3.39 4.17
C GLU A 204 18.52 3.53 5.48
N TYR A 205 17.21 3.71 5.40
CA TYR A 205 16.33 3.77 6.57
C TYR A 205 16.36 2.47 7.40
N LEU A 206 16.35 1.31 6.76
CA LEU A 206 16.39 0.01 7.44
C LEU A 206 17.75 -0.23 8.13
N ASN A 207 18.81 0.38 7.62
CA ASN A 207 20.17 0.26 8.15
C ASN A 207 20.59 1.45 9.05
N LYS A 208 19.72 2.44 9.31
CA LYS A 208 20.07 3.68 10.03
C LYS A 208 20.72 3.50 11.41
N ASN A 209 20.50 2.36 12.06
CA ASN A 209 21.04 2.02 13.38
C ASN A 209 22.07 0.87 13.30
N LYS A 210 22.60 0.57 12.13
CA LYS A 210 23.60 -0.48 11.89
C LYS A 210 24.85 0.14 11.32
N GLU A 211 26.00 -0.49 11.56
CA GLU A 211 27.22 -0.14 10.88
C GLU A 211 27.23 -0.74 9.48
N THR A 212 27.21 0.11 8.47
CA THR A 212 27.18 -0.32 7.06
C THR A 212 28.60 -0.55 6.57
N ILE A 213 28.83 -1.62 5.84
CA ILE A 213 30.14 -2.02 5.30
C ILE A 213 30.25 -1.82 3.78
N SER A 214 29.18 -1.37 3.15
CA SER A 214 29.13 -1.04 1.71
C SER A 214 28.25 0.17 1.47
N ASP A 215 28.41 0.81 0.32
CA ASP A 215 27.38 1.73 -0.22
C ASP A 215 26.14 0.96 -0.62
N VAL A 216 25.02 1.68 -0.82
CA VAL A 216 23.81 1.07 -1.37
C VAL A 216 24.05 0.77 -2.85
N LEU A 217 23.91 -0.49 -3.22
CA LEU A 217 23.89 -0.93 -4.61
C LEU A 217 22.45 -0.86 -5.12
N TYR A 218 22.26 -0.20 -6.24
CA TYR A 218 20.95 -0.04 -6.87
C TYR A 218 21.02 -0.36 -8.35
N PHE A 219 20.01 -1.04 -8.85
CA PHE A 219 19.79 -1.22 -10.29
C PHE A 219 18.30 -1.37 -10.59
N GLU A 220 17.93 -0.96 -11.79
CA GLU A 220 16.61 -1.12 -12.37
C GLU A 220 16.76 -1.64 -13.80
N GLU A 221 16.02 -2.68 -14.13
CA GLU A 221 16.02 -3.27 -15.48
C GLU A 221 14.59 -3.59 -15.92
N LYS A 222 14.34 -3.40 -17.20
CA LYS A 222 13.05 -3.68 -17.82
C LYS A 222 13.16 -4.82 -18.82
N PHE A 223 12.35 -5.86 -18.60
CA PHE A 223 12.26 -7.03 -19.45
C PHE A 223 10.83 -7.15 -19.97
N ASP A 224 10.59 -6.91 -21.26
CA ASP A 224 9.24 -6.92 -21.85
C ASP A 224 8.24 -6.07 -21.04
N ALA A 225 7.30 -6.72 -20.37
CA ALA A 225 6.27 -6.09 -19.54
C ALA A 225 6.63 -6.03 -18.04
N VAL A 226 7.81 -6.52 -17.63
CA VAL A 226 8.24 -6.60 -16.22
C VAL A 226 9.38 -5.63 -15.97
N THR A 227 9.24 -4.79 -14.98
CA THR A 227 10.34 -3.96 -14.44
C THR A 227 10.81 -4.57 -13.13
N VAL A 228 12.13 -4.77 -12.98
CA VAL A 228 12.76 -5.23 -11.75
C VAL A 228 13.60 -4.10 -11.19
N GLU A 229 13.36 -3.77 -9.94
CA GLU A 229 14.09 -2.74 -9.20
C GLU A 229 14.66 -3.36 -7.93
N VAL A 230 15.96 -3.19 -7.68
CA VAL A 230 16.65 -3.76 -6.51
C VAL A 230 17.54 -2.69 -5.88
N ALA A 231 17.43 -2.53 -4.55
CA ALA A 231 18.39 -1.83 -3.73
C ALA A 231 18.89 -2.76 -2.64
N MET A 232 20.20 -2.78 -2.38
CA MET A 232 20.79 -3.62 -1.35
C MET A 232 22.03 -2.99 -0.73
N GLN A 233 22.29 -3.33 0.53
CA GLN A 233 23.44 -2.85 1.29
C GLN A 233 23.82 -3.90 2.34
N TYR A 234 25.12 -4.08 2.57
CA TYR A 234 25.62 -4.92 3.65
C TYR A 234 25.90 -4.11 4.91
N ASN A 235 25.67 -4.71 6.05
CA ASN A 235 25.98 -4.19 7.37
C ASN A 235 26.73 -5.25 8.21
N ASP A 236 27.25 -4.86 9.35
CA ASP A 236 28.04 -5.69 10.26
C ASP A 236 27.23 -6.73 11.06
N GLY A 237 25.91 -6.81 10.84
CA GLY A 237 25.04 -7.78 11.47
C GLY A 237 25.10 -9.15 10.79
N TYR A 238 24.50 -10.14 11.45
CA TYR A 238 24.45 -11.53 10.96
C TYR A 238 23.13 -11.89 10.28
N ASN A 239 22.10 -11.02 10.42
CA ASN A 239 20.77 -11.34 9.93
C ASN A 239 20.55 -10.83 8.50
N GLU A 240 19.94 -11.68 7.68
CA GLU A 240 19.34 -11.31 6.40
C GLU A 240 18.05 -10.51 6.63
N ASN A 241 17.88 -9.41 5.91
CA ASN A 241 16.65 -8.64 5.86
C ASN A 241 16.28 -8.33 4.41
N VAL A 242 15.59 -9.26 3.76
CA VAL A 242 15.12 -9.11 2.37
C VAL A 242 13.62 -8.87 2.36
N ILE A 243 13.20 -7.72 1.84
CA ILE A 243 11.80 -7.33 1.71
C ILE A 243 11.48 -7.21 0.22
N ALA A 244 10.43 -7.87 -0.22
CA ALA A 244 10.08 -7.89 -1.63
C ALA A 244 8.62 -7.49 -1.87
N PHE A 245 8.41 -6.86 -3.02
CA PHE A 245 7.11 -6.34 -3.44
C PHE A 245 6.81 -6.75 -4.88
N ALA A 246 5.54 -6.96 -5.18
CA ALA A 246 5.04 -7.10 -6.54
C ALA A 246 3.94 -6.05 -6.74
N ASN A 247 4.15 -5.09 -7.65
CA ASN A 247 3.26 -3.94 -7.86
C ASN A 247 2.86 -3.25 -6.52
N ASN A 248 3.82 -2.90 -5.70
CA ASN A 248 3.67 -2.29 -4.37
C ASN A 248 3.00 -3.17 -3.29
N VAL A 249 2.68 -4.43 -3.59
CA VAL A 249 2.16 -5.39 -2.61
C VAL A 249 3.30 -6.17 -2.00
N ASN A 250 3.46 -6.09 -0.67
CA ASN A 250 4.49 -6.84 0.06
C ASN A 250 4.23 -8.35 -0.05
N THR A 251 5.22 -9.10 -0.53
CA THR A 251 5.15 -10.54 -0.75
C THR A 251 5.76 -11.32 0.41
N LYS A 252 5.22 -11.15 1.62
CA LYS A 252 5.72 -11.77 2.87
C LYS A 252 5.82 -13.29 2.80
N GLU A 253 4.94 -13.93 2.02
CA GLU A 253 4.92 -15.38 1.82
C GLU A 253 6.03 -15.89 0.86
N GLY A 254 6.89 -14.99 0.36
CA GLY A 254 7.92 -15.33 -0.62
C GLY A 254 7.41 -15.33 -2.05
N GLY A 255 8.14 -16.02 -2.93
CA GLY A 255 7.79 -16.17 -4.34
C GLY A 255 9.01 -16.31 -5.24
N THR A 256 8.79 -16.69 -6.48
CA THR A 256 9.85 -16.96 -7.48
C THR A 256 10.77 -15.77 -7.74
N HIS A 257 10.30 -14.54 -7.56
CA HIS A 257 11.11 -13.32 -7.68
C HIS A 257 12.15 -13.21 -6.55
N ILE A 258 11.79 -13.57 -5.30
CA ILE A 258 12.73 -13.61 -4.17
C ILE A 258 13.72 -14.74 -4.36
N ASP A 259 13.26 -15.94 -4.74
CA ASP A 259 14.11 -17.11 -4.97
C ASP A 259 15.09 -16.82 -6.10
N GLY A 260 14.63 -16.20 -7.19
CA GLY A 260 15.45 -15.78 -8.31
C GLY A 260 16.53 -14.76 -7.90
N PHE A 261 16.17 -13.75 -7.10
CA PHE A 261 17.14 -12.80 -6.56
C PHE A 261 18.20 -13.49 -5.70
N LYS A 262 17.80 -14.31 -4.73
CA LYS A 262 18.72 -15.03 -3.84
C LYS A 262 19.65 -15.97 -4.59
N PHE A 263 19.13 -16.67 -5.59
CA PHE A 263 19.94 -17.55 -6.45
C PHE A 263 20.95 -16.76 -7.28
N ALA A 264 20.48 -15.68 -7.95
CA ALA A 264 21.34 -14.85 -8.78
C ALA A 264 22.46 -14.17 -7.98
N LEU A 265 22.13 -13.65 -6.79
CA LEU A 265 23.10 -13.02 -5.89
C LEU A 265 24.18 -14.02 -5.46
N SER A 266 23.78 -15.21 -5.02
CA SER A 266 24.71 -16.26 -4.58
C SER A 266 25.63 -16.70 -5.71
N LYS A 267 25.10 -16.86 -6.93
CA LYS A 267 25.88 -17.18 -8.12
C LYS A 267 26.87 -16.07 -8.45
N LEU A 268 26.41 -14.81 -8.50
CA LEU A 268 27.22 -13.66 -8.85
C LEU A 268 28.42 -13.48 -7.92
N ILE A 269 28.19 -13.58 -6.60
CA ILE A 269 29.24 -13.41 -5.60
C ILE A 269 30.28 -14.54 -5.69
N ASN A 270 29.85 -15.79 -5.85
CA ASN A 270 30.78 -16.90 -6.03
C ASN A 270 31.60 -16.76 -7.33
N ASP A 271 30.97 -16.39 -8.46
CA ASP A 271 31.64 -16.19 -9.72
C ASP A 271 32.64 -15.00 -9.67
N ALA A 272 32.26 -13.92 -9.01
CA ALA A 272 33.15 -12.78 -8.78
C ALA A 272 34.31 -13.13 -7.85
N GLY A 273 34.04 -13.84 -6.75
CA GLY A 273 35.05 -14.30 -5.81
C GLY A 273 36.09 -15.20 -6.46
N LYS A 274 35.69 -16.08 -7.35
CA LYS A 274 36.62 -16.93 -8.15
C LYS A 274 37.46 -16.07 -9.10
N LYS A 275 36.85 -15.16 -9.85
CA LYS A 275 37.58 -14.28 -10.77
C LYS A 275 38.61 -13.41 -10.07
N LEU A 276 38.35 -13.02 -8.83
CA LEU A 276 39.25 -12.20 -8.00
C LEU A 276 40.21 -13.04 -7.17
N ASN A 277 40.19 -14.38 -7.28
CA ASN A 277 40.98 -15.33 -6.47
C ASN A 277 40.73 -15.20 -4.95
N LEU A 278 39.54 -14.76 -4.54
CA LEU A 278 39.11 -14.63 -3.15
C LEU A 278 38.45 -15.91 -2.63
N VAL A 279 37.87 -16.70 -3.52
CA VAL A 279 37.19 -17.98 -3.19
C VAL A 279 37.79 -19.08 -4.06
N LYS A 280 38.19 -20.19 -3.44
CA LYS A 280 38.66 -21.37 -4.15
C LYS A 280 37.48 -22.24 -4.64
N ASP A 281 37.75 -23.12 -5.61
CA ASP A 281 36.68 -23.97 -6.16
C ASP A 281 36.06 -24.89 -5.10
N ASP A 282 36.83 -25.33 -4.11
CA ASP A 282 36.38 -26.20 -3.03
C ASP A 282 35.74 -25.44 -1.85
N ASP A 283 35.87 -24.09 -1.79
CA ASP A 283 35.40 -23.24 -0.69
C ASP A 283 34.21 -22.35 -1.13
N LYS A 284 33.30 -22.91 -1.92
CA LYS A 284 32.16 -22.17 -2.41
C LYS A 284 31.26 -21.68 -1.25
N LEU A 285 30.96 -20.39 -1.23
CA LEU A 285 30.06 -19.79 -0.27
C LEU A 285 28.63 -20.33 -0.43
N SER A 286 27.98 -20.65 0.68
CA SER A 286 26.56 -20.99 0.70
C SER A 286 25.69 -19.77 0.43
N GLY A 287 24.41 -19.99 0.14
CA GLY A 287 23.49 -18.88 0.00
C GLY A 287 23.29 -18.08 1.29
N GLU A 288 23.40 -18.72 2.44
CA GLU A 288 23.31 -18.08 3.77
C GLU A 288 24.53 -17.20 4.03
N ASP A 289 25.75 -17.70 3.74
CA ASP A 289 26.98 -16.91 3.86
C ASP A 289 26.92 -15.63 3.01
N VAL A 290 26.39 -15.75 1.78
CA VAL A 290 26.28 -14.61 0.86
C VAL A 290 25.28 -13.56 1.36
N ARG A 291 24.27 -13.93 2.11
CA ARG A 291 23.22 -13.03 2.60
C ARG A 291 23.38 -12.61 4.05
N GLU A 292 24.45 -13.03 4.72
CA GLU A 292 24.78 -12.57 6.07
C GLU A 292 25.01 -11.06 6.06
N GLY A 293 24.30 -10.32 6.92
CA GLY A 293 24.33 -8.87 7.00
C GLY A 293 23.67 -8.13 5.83
N LEU A 294 22.98 -8.81 4.91
CA LEU A 294 22.31 -8.21 3.77
C LEU A 294 21.00 -7.55 4.18
N THR A 295 20.81 -6.28 3.78
CA THR A 295 19.51 -5.58 3.70
C THR A 295 19.20 -5.32 2.23
N ALA A 296 18.05 -5.80 1.74
CA ALA A 296 17.66 -5.65 0.34
C ALA A 296 16.14 -5.48 0.20
#